data_8cd8dcaec84ffb752414ca955fb6cf0e
#
_entry.id   8cd8dcaec84ffb752414ca955fb6cf0e
#
_cell.length_a   1.000
_cell.length_b   1.000
_cell.length_c   1.000
_cell.angle_alpha   90.00
_cell.angle_beta   90.00
_cell.angle_gamma   90.00
#
_symmetry.space_group_name_H-M   'P 1'
#
loop_
_entity.id
_entity.type
_entity.pdbx_description
1 polymer ?
#
loop_
_entity_poly.entity_id
_entity_poly.type
_entity_poly.pdbx_seq_one_letter_code
_entity_poly.pdbx_strand_id
1 'polypeptide(L)'
;LCTAASRGDREEVRKLLEAGVDPNATNCFGRTALQVMMLGSPRVAELLLQRGADPNRPDPSTGCLPVHDAARAGFVETLAVLHRAGARLDLPDGRGRLPLDVAAGGPHGAVGRYLR
;
A
#
# COMPACT_ATOMS: atom_id res chain seq x y z
N LEU A 1 15.40 -1.72 1.16
CA LEU A 1 14.18 -1.91 0.37
C LEU A 1 13.17 -0.77 0.59
N CYS A 2 12.94 -0.37 1.84
CA CYS A 2 11.99 0.71 2.14
C CYS A 2 12.38 2.03 1.47
N THR A 3 13.66 2.37 1.45
CA THR A 3 14.15 3.59 0.81
C THR A 3 13.88 3.57 -0.70
N ALA A 4 14.18 2.45 -1.37
CA ALA A 4 13.94 2.30 -2.79
C ALA A 4 12.44 2.37 -3.11
N ALA A 5 11.60 1.73 -2.29
CA ALA A 5 10.15 1.78 -2.45
C ALA A 5 9.61 3.20 -2.28
N SER A 6 10.11 3.94 -1.30
CA SER A 6 9.65 5.32 -1.04
C SER A 6 10.03 6.28 -2.15
N ARG A 7 11.09 5.98 -2.90
CA ARG A 7 11.50 6.76 -4.07
C ARG A 7 10.73 6.38 -5.34
N GLY A 8 10.00 5.27 -5.30
CA GLY A 8 9.38 4.72 -6.50
C GLY A 8 10.38 4.12 -7.48
N ASP A 9 11.56 3.74 -7.00
CA ASP A 9 12.64 3.18 -7.82
C ASP A 9 12.39 1.69 -8.06
N ARG A 10 11.63 1.40 -9.11
CA ARG A 10 11.22 0.05 -9.47
C ARG A 10 12.40 -0.89 -9.71
N GLU A 11 13.43 -0.40 -10.41
CA GLU A 11 14.61 -1.23 -10.72
C GLU A 11 15.35 -1.65 -9.46
N GLU A 12 15.57 -0.72 -8.53
CA GLU A 12 16.26 -1.03 -7.28
C GLU A 12 15.42 -1.97 -6.41
N VAL A 13 14.10 -1.75 -6.35
CA VAL A 13 13.19 -2.65 -5.63
C VAL A 13 13.29 -4.06 -6.20
N ARG A 14 13.26 -4.18 -7.52
CA ARG A 14 13.38 -5.48 -8.20
C ARG A 14 14.70 -6.17 -7.86
N LYS A 15 15.81 -5.44 -7.96
CA LYS A 15 17.13 -5.97 -7.64
C LYS A 15 17.24 -6.49 -6.22
N LEU A 16 16.73 -5.72 -5.28
CA LEU A 16 16.78 -6.11 -3.87
C LEU A 16 15.93 -7.35 -3.60
N LEU A 17 14.75 -7.44 -4.19
CA LEU A 17 13.89 -8.62 -4.05
C LEU A 17 14.52 -9.85 -4.70
N GLU A 18 15.14 -9.69 -5.85
CA GLU A 18 15.85 -10.79 -6.53
C GLU A 18 17.07 -11.25 -5.71
N ALA A 19 17.66 -10.35 -4.95
CA ALA A 19 18.79 -10.68 -4.06
C ALA A 19 18.35 -11.39 -2.77
N GLY A 20 17.05 -11.59 -2.58
CA GLY A 20 16.51 -12.31 -1.43
C GLY A 20 16.12 -11.46 -0.24
N VAL A 21 16.04 -10.14 -0.40
CA VAL A 21 15.57 -9.25 0.67
C VAL A 21 14.11 -9.57 0.97
N ASP A 22 13.78 -9.68 2.26
CA ASP A 22 12.41 -9.97 2.70
C ASP A 22 11.47 -8.81 2.35
N PRO A 23 10.42 -9.05 1.56
CA PRO A 23 9.47 -7.99 1.19
C PRO A 23 8.69 -7.42 2.38
N ASN A 24 8.65 -8.15 3.50
CA ASN A 24 7.96 -7.73 4.72
C ASN A 24 8.91 -7.17 5.78
N ALA A 25 10.19 -7.00 5.45
CA ALA A 25 11.16 -6.41 6.36
C ALA A 25 10.77 -4.97 6.70
N THR A 26 10.94 -4.59 7.95
CA THR A 26 10.58 -3.25 8.42
C THR A 26 11.80 -2.35 8.50
N ASN A 27 11.56 -1.04 8.36
CA ASN A 27 12.58 -0.01 8.60
C ASN A 27 12.67 0.29 10.11
N CYS A 28 13.46 1.31 10.48
CA CYS A 28 13.66 1.67 11.89
C CYS A 28 12.37 2.19 12.57
N PHE A 29 11.34 2.54 11.80
CA PHE A 29 10.04 2.98 12.31
C PHE A 29 9.01 1.84 12.35
N GLY A 30 9.42 0.61 12.07
CA GLY A 30 8.52 -0.54 12.04
C GLY A 30 7.62 -0.63 10.83
N ARG A 31 7.92 0.10 9.76
CA ARG A 31 7.12 0.14 8.52
C ARG A 31 7.74 -0.72 7.43
N THR A 32 6.89 -1.38 6.66
CA THR A 32 7.33 -2.20 5.52
C THR A 32 7.47 -1.34 4.26
N ALA A 33 8.10 -1.91 3.23
CA ALA A 33 8.24 -1.23 1.94
C ALA A 33 6.88 -0.86 1.35
N LEU A 34 5.89 -1.73 1.50
CA LEU A 34 4.54 -1.47 0.99
C LEU A 34 3.87 -0.28 1.69
N GLN A 35 4.17 -0.09 2.98
CA GLN A 35 3.62 1.02 3.77
C GLN A 35 4.27 2.36 3.44
N VAL A 36 5.55 2.36 3.04
CA VAL A 36 6.30 3.61 2.76
C VAL A 36 6.45 3.91 1.27
N MET A 37 6.00 3.02 0.40
CA MET A 37 6.19 3.16 -1.05
C MET A 37 5.55 4.43 -1.59
N MET A 38 6.05 4.87 -2.75
CA MET A 38 5.43 5.93 -3.50
C MET A 38 4.08 5.44 -4.05
N LEU A 39 2.98 5.96 -3.49
CA LEU A 39 1.63 5.49 -3.81
C LEU A 39 1.21 5.73 -5.26
N GLY A 40 1.83 6.69 -5.94
CA GLY A 40 1.57 6.94 -7.35
C GLY A 40 2.22 5.94 -8.29
N SER A 41 2.95 4.94 -7.78
CA SER A 41 3.61 3.93 -8.58
C SER A 41 3.02 2.55 -8.32
N PRO A 42 1.98 2.13 -9.07
CA PRO A 42 1.40 0.80 -8.89
C PRO A 42 2.39 -0.32 -9.23
N ARG A 43 3.43 -0.02 -10.03
CA ARG A 43 4.44 -1.02 -10.41
C ARG A 43 5.29 -1.45 -9.22
N VAL A 44 5.64 -0.53 -8.31
CA VAL A 44 6.38 -0.88 -7.09
C VAL A 44 5.51 -1.78 -6.21
N ALA A 45 4.23 -1.44 -6.06
CA ALA A 45 3.29 -2.27 -5.32
C ALA A 45 3.19 -3.68 -5.92
N GLU A 46 3.07 -3.79 -7.24
CA GLU A 46 3.01 -5.08 -7.92
C GLU A 46 4.24 -5.95 -7.63
N LEU A 47 5.44 -5.36 -7.71
CA LEU A 47 6.69 -6.08 -7.45
C LEU A 47 6.72 -6.62 -6.03
N LEU A 48 6.38 -5.79 -5.06
CA LEU A 48 6.38 -6.19 -3.65
C LEU A 48 5.36 -7.30 -3.39
N LEU A 49 4.16 -7.15 -3.92
CA LEU A 49 3.08 -8.11 -3.71
C LEU A 49 3.37 -9.45 -4.38
N GLN A 50 3.98 -9.45 -5.57
CA GLN A 50 4.38 -10.66 -6.26
C GLN A 50 5.40 -11.47 -5.46
N ARG A 51 6.18 -10.81 -4.62
CA ARG A 51 7.20 -11.46 -3.79
C ARG A 51 6.71 -11.75 -2.37
N GLY A 52 5.42 -11.59 -2.10
CA GLY A 52 4.81 -11.98 -0.83
C GLY A 52 4.68 -10.88 0.20
N ALA A 53 4.77 -9.60 -0.19
CA ALA A 53 4.48 -8.50 0.73
C ALA A 53 3.05 -8.60 1.24
N ASP A 54 2.85 -8.38 2.54
CA ASP A 54 1.53 -8.46 3.18
C ASP A 54 0.80 -7.12 3.00
N PRO A 55 -0.30 -7.09 2.23
CA PRO A 55 -1.05 -5.84 2.02
C PRO A 55 -1.95 -5.46 3.20
N ASN A 56 -2.08 -6.34 4.20
CA ASN A 56 -3.01 -6.15 5.32
C ASN A 56 -2.30 -5.85 6.64
N ARG A 57 -1.02 -5.48 6.59
CA ARG A 57 -0.27 -5.14 7.79
C ARG A 57 -0.48 -3.67 8.15
N PRO A 58 -1.01 -3.36 9.35
CA PRO A 58 -1.26 -1.97 9.73
C PRO A 58 0.03 -1.24 10.09
N ASP A 59 0.05 0.07 9.82
CA ASP A 59 1.12 0.96 10.25
C ASP A 59 1.13 1.00 11.78
N PRO A 60 2.27 0.79 12.42
CA PRO A 60 2.33 0.72 13.89
C PRO A 60 1.96 2.03 14.58
N SER A 61 2.09 3.18 13.89
CA SER A 61 1.75 4.49 14.46
C SER A 61 0.30 4.88 14.28
N THR A 62 -0.29 4.56 13.11
CA THR A 62 -1.61 5.06 12.72
C THR A 62 -2.67 3.97 12.60
N GLY A 63 -2.25 2.70 12.50
CA GLY A 63 -3.16 1.61 12.21
C GLY A 63 -3.66 1.59 10.78
N CYS A 64 -3.19 2.49 9.92
CA CYS A 64 -3.60 2.53 8.52
C CYS A 64 -3.00 1.38 7.73
N LEU A 65 -3.82 0.81 6.85
CA LEU A 65 -3.36 -0.16 5.87
C LEU A 65 -2.94 0.57 4.60
N PRO A 66 -2.14 -0.05 3.72
CA PRO A 66 -1.81 0.56 2.43
C PRO A 66 -3.03 1.01 1.63
N VAL A 67 -4.15 0.27 1.71
CA VAL A 67 -5.39 0.64 1.03
C VAL A 67 -5.98 1.95 1.55
N HIS A 68 -5.83 2.25 2.85
CA HIS A 68 -6.27 3.53 3.40
C HIS A 68 -5.46 4.68 2.79
N ASP A 69 -4.15 4.50 2.70
CA ASP A 69 -3.26 5.53 2.16
C ASP A 69 -3.53 5.77 0.67
N ALA A 70 -3.71 4.68 -0.10
CA ALA A 70 -4.02 4.78 -1.53
C ALA A 70 -5.39 5.45 -1.74
N ALA A 71 -6.37 5.10 -0.93
CA ALA A 71 -7.72 5.69 -1.00
C ALA A 71 -7.68 7.18 -0.68
N ARG A 72 -6.98 7.57 0.38
CA ARG A 72 -6.84 8.97 0.81
C ARG A 72 -6.14 9.81 -0.25
N ALA A 73 -5.12 9.25 -0.89
CA ALA A 73 -4.36 9.94 -1.93
C ALA A 73 -5.06 9.96 -3.30
N GLY A 74 -6.08 9.13 -3.48
CA GLY A 74 -6.83 9.08 -4.74
C GLY A 74 -6.21 8.22 -5.84
N PHE A 75 -5.28 7.33 -5.51
CA PHE A 75 -4.59 6.48 -6.48
C PHE A 75 -5.35 5.17 -6.70
N VAL A 76 -6.33 5.20 -7.60
CA VAL A 76 -7.21 4.07 -7.91
C VAL A 76 -6.44 2.86 -8.42
N GLU A 77 -5.44 3.07 -9.29
CA GLU A 77 -4.67 1.95 -9.85
C GLU A 77 -3.89 1.21 -8.77
N THR A 78 -3.25 1.94 -7.85
CA THR A 78 -2.53 1.34 -6.74
C THR A 78 -3.49 0.60 -5.82
N LEU A 79 -4.65 1.20 -5.55
CA LEU A 79 -5.69 0.57 -4.76
C LEU A 79 -6.15 -0.75 -5.40
N ALA A 80 -6.36 -0.74 -6.72
CA ALA A 80 -6.77 -1.94 -7.46
C ALA A 80 -5.71 -3.03 -7.41
N VAL A 81 -4.43 -2.67 -7.52
CA VAL A 81 -3.31 -3.61 -7.41
C VAL A 81 -3.31 -4.26 -6.03
N LEU A 82 -3.45 -3.46 -4.98
CA LEU A 82 -3.51 -3.96 -3.60
C LEU A 82 -4.69 -4.91 -3.41
N HIS A 83 -5.86 -4.52 -3.89
CA HIS A 83 -7.10 -5.31 -3.77
C HIS A 83 -6.96 -6.67 -4.47
N ARG A 84 -6.43 -6.68 -5.70
CA ARG A 84 -6.24 -7.91 -6.47
C ARG A 84 -5.26 -8.86 -5.80
N ALA A 85 -4.33 -8.33 -5.01
CA ALA A 85 -3.34 -9.14 -4.29
C ALA A 85 -3.85 -9.61 -2.92
N GLY A 86 -5.11 -9.37 -2.59
CA GLY A 86 -5.72 -9.84 -1.35
C GLY A 86 -5.85 -8.80 -0.26
N ALA A 87 -5.64 -7.52 -0.56
CA ALA A 87 -5.88 -6.46 0.43
C ALA A 87 -7.36 -6.40 0.78
N ARG A 88 -7.66 -6.32 2.06
CA ARG A 88 -9.03 -6.23 2.54
C ARG A 88 -9.47 -4.79 2.53
N LEU A 89 -10.71 -4.57 2.06
CA LEU A 89 -11.31 -3.23 1.97
C LEU A 89 -12.28 -2.97 3.12
N ASP A 90 -12.45 -3.94 4.00
CA ASP A 90 -13.41 -3.91 5.11
C ASP A 90 -12.75 -3.80 6.49
N LEU A 91 -11.44 -3.52 6.53
CA LEU A 91 -10.74 -3.37 7.79
C LEU A 91 -10.59 -1.89 8.15
N PRO A 92 -10.86 -1.52 9.43
CA PRO A 92 -10.70 -0.14 9.87
C PRO A 92 -9.25 0.20 10.14
N ASP A 93 -8.93 1.50 10.05
CA ASP A 93 -7.64 2.04 10.51
C ASP A 93 -7.66 2.17 12.05
N GLY A 94 -6.62 2.79 12.62
CA GLY A 94 -6.52 2.99 14.06
C GLY A 94 -7.59 3.90 14.67
N ARG A 95 -8.35 4.60 13.82
CA ARG A 95 -9.47 5.45 14.24
C ARG A 95 -10.83 4.87 13.88
N GLY A 96 -10.87 3.62 13.45
CA GLY A 96 -12.11 2.94 13.09
C GLY A 96 -12.65 3.31 11.71
N ARG A 97 -11.85 3.92 10.83
CA ARG A 97 -12.28 4.34 9.50
C ARG A 97 -11.95 3.28 8.46
N LEU A 98 -12.91 3.00 7.58
CA LEU A 98 -12.70 2.10 6.44
C LEU A 98 -12.06 2.87 5.28
N PRO A 99 -11.45 2.18 4.30
CA PRO A 99 -10.91 2.85 3.11
C PRO A 99 -11.92 3.77 2.43
N LEU A 100 -13.19 3.39 2.36
CA LEU A 100 -14.24 4.23 1.78
C LEU A 100 -14.43 5.54 2.56
N ASP A 101 -14.27 5.49 3.89
CA ASP A 101 -14.45 6.67 4.74
C ASP A 101 -13.38 7.73 4.51
N VAL A 102 -12.19 7.32 4.06
CA VAL A 102 -11.07 8.24 3.83
C VAL A 102 -10.83 8.51 2.33
N ALA A 103 -11.69 7.97 1.46
CA ALA A 103 -11.50 8.05 0.02
C ALA A 103 -11.48 9.50 -0.47
N ALA A 104 -10.47 9.83 -1.27
CA ALA A 104 -10.38 11.14 -1.91
C ALA A 104 -11.58 11.38 -2.82
N GLY A 105 -12.20 12.55 -2.71
CA GLY A 105 -13.41 12.86 -3.47
C GLY A 105 -14.69 12.27 -2.90
N GLY A 106 -14.61 11.60 -1.75
CA GLY A 106 -15.76 11.02 -1.07
C GLY A 106 -16.31 9.78 -1.78
N PRO A 107 -17.54 9.34 -1.44
CA PRO A 107 -18.11 8.09 -1.98
C PRO A 107 -18.42 8.14 -3.48
N HIS A 108 -18.48 9.32 -4.06
CA HIS A 108 -18.78 9.51 -5.49
C HIS A 108 -17.54 9.83 -6.32
N GLY A 109 -16.38 10.00 -5.71
CA GLY A 109 -15.11 10.13 -6.43
C GLY A 109 -14.68 8.81 -7.05
N ALA A 110 -13.57 8.82 -7.82
CA ALA A 110 -13.08 7.63 -8.50
C ALA A 110 -12.79 6.49 -7.54
N VAL A 111 -12.14 6.78 -6.41
CA VAL A 111 -11.85 5.78 -5.38
C VAL A 111 -13.14 5.28 -4.74
N GLY A 112 -14.04 6.19 -4.39
CA GLY A 112 -15.32 5.81 -3.78
C GLY A 112 -16.15 4.91 -4.70
N ARG A 113 -16.17 5.20 -5.99
CA ARG A 113 -16.86 4.35 -6.97
C ARG A 113 -16.22 2.97 -7.08
N TYR A 114 -14.91 2.89 -6.98
CA TYR A 114 -14.22 1.61 -6.97
C TYR A 114 -14.57 0.78 -5.73
N LEU A 115 -14.67 1.43 -4.57
CA LEU A 115 -14.90 0.75 -3.29
C LEU A 115 -16.36 0.37 -3.04
N ARG A 116 -17.29 0.96 -3.75
CA ARG A 116 -18.74 0.68 -3.59
C ARG A 116 -19.19 -0.57 -4.33
#